data_71b69ca3a3bdde9ed06d6c9760b3a5fc
#
_entry.id   71b69ca3a3bdde9ed06d6c9760b3a5fc
#
_cell.length_a   1.000
_cell.length_b   1.000
_cell.length_c   1.000
_cell.angle_alpha   90.00
_cell.angle_beta   90.00
_cell.angle_gamma   90.00
#
_symmetry.space_group_name_H-M   'P 1'
#
loop_
_entity.id
_entity.type
_entity.pdbx_description
1 polymer ?
#
loop_
_entity_poly.entity_id
_entity_poly.type
_entity_poly.pdbx_seq_one_letter_code
_entity_poly.pdbx_strand_id
1 'polypeptide(L)'
;MEETLDSLVNAEAVAKRVVRMIISANEPPEFGTGNIPVKDAARIMGKSPQWIQAGIICGWLPIGYATLDGKLVKSLDEIKSNRGIDYTIIPKMFWQVTGYIWKEKNK
;
A
#
# COMPACT_ATOMS: atom_id res chain seq x y z
N MET A 1 23.99 32.95 22.53
CA MET A 1 22.80 32.21 22.25
C MET A 1 22.88 30.80 22.77
N GLU A 2 22.16 30.55 23.80
CA GLU A 2 22.21 29.28 24.48
C GLU A 2 21.70 28.13 23.64
N GLU A 3 20.76 28.42 22.80
CA GLU A 3 20.17 27.42 21.97
C GLU A 3 21.09 26.86 20.90
N THR A 4 22.24 27.53 20.68
CA THR A 4 23.12 27.10 19.59
C THR A 4 23.75 25.74 19.81
N LEU A 5 24.23 25.43 21.01
CA LEU A 5 24.81 24.11 21.24
C LEU A 5 23.76 23.00 21.25
N ASP A 6 22.67 23.23 21.94
CA ASP A 6 21.57 22.24 21.97
C ASP A 6 20.94 22.07 20.61
N SER A 7 20.78 23.15 19.86
CA SER A 7 20.26 23.10 18.50
C SER A 7 21.17 22.32 17.56
N LEU A 8 22.49 22.51 17.70
CA LEU A 8 23.48 21.79 16.90
C LEU A 8 23.48 20.29 17.22
N VAL A 9 23.41 19.93 18.49
CA VAL A 9 23.33 18.53 18.89
C VAL A 9 22.04 17.89 18.36
N ASN A 10 20.93 18.58 18.50
CA ASN A 10 19.65 18.10 17.97
C ASN A 10 19.66 18.02 16.46
N ALA A 11 20.28 18.97 15.78
CA ALA A 11 20.40 18.96 14.34
C ALA A 11 21.20 17.76 13.85
N GLU A 12 22.29 17.42 14.53
CA GLU A 12 23.08 16.23 14.18
C GLU A 12 22.27 14.95 14.37
N ALA A 13 21.55 14.85 15.48
CA ALA A 13 20.71 13.69 15.75
C ALA A 13 19.59 13.56 14.69
N VAL A 14 18.97 14.67 14.32
CA VAL A 14 17.94 14.69 13.29
C VAL A 14 18.55 14.35 11.94
N ALA A 15 19.70 14.89 11.61
CA ALA A 15 20.38 14.59 10.36
C ALA A 15 20.73 13.11 10.24
N LYS A 16 21.22 12.49 11.32
CA LYS A 16 21.49 11.05 11.33
C LYS A 16 20.22 10.24 11.12
N ARG A 17 19.12 10.64 11.73
CA ARG A 17 17.83 10.00 11.50
C ARG A 17 17.37 10.13 10.06
N VAL A 18 17.46 11.31 9.50
CA VAL A 18 17.07 11.56 8.12
C VAL A 18 17.91 10.71 7.16
N VAL A 19 19.21 10.62 7.39
CA VAL A 19 20.08 9.77 6.57
C VAL A 19 19.67 8.31 6.67
N ARG A 20 19.38 7.81 7.88
CA ARG A 20 18.89 6.44 8.04
C ARG A 20 17.57 6.22 7.34
N MET A 21 16.65 7.17 7.41
CA MET A 21 15.38 7.08 6.73
C MET A 21 15.54 7.06 5.21
N ILE A 22 16.46 7.88 4.68
CA ILE A 22 16.75 7.89 3.25
C ILE A 22 17.34 6.56 2.81
N ILE A 23 18.29 6.02 3.57
CA ILE A 23 18.88 4.72 3.28
C ILE A 23 17.82 3.63 3.33
N SER A 24 16.98 3.64 4.35
CA SER A 24 15.90 2.67 4.49
C SER A 24 14.88 2.80 3.37
N ALA A 25 14.60 4.03 2.91
CA ALA A 25 13.68 4.27 1.80
C ALA A 25 14.25 3.78 0.47
N ASN A 26 15.58 3.82 0.31
CA ASN A 26 16.24 3.31 -0.89
C ASN A 26 16.33 1.78 -0.90
N GLU A 27 16.26 1.17 0.26
CA GLU A 27 16.19 -0.28 0.38
C GLU A 27 14.72 -0.66 0.58
N PRO A 28 14.05 -1.14 -0.48
CA PRO A 28 12.64 -1.50 -0.33
C PRO A 28 12.48 -2.61 0.69
N PRO A 29 11.45 -2.55 1.54
CA PRO A 29 11.16 -3.65 2.46
C PRO A 29 10.89 -4.92 1.66
N GLU A 30 11.15 -6.05 2.29
CA GLU A 30 10.79 -7.32 1.70
C GLU A 30 9.28 -7.49 1.74
N PHE A 31 8.71 -7.76 0.59
CA PHE A 31 7.28 -8.02 0.47
C PHE A 31 7.04 -9.48 0.17
N GLY A 32 5.96 -10.01 0.71
CA GLY A 32 5.50 -11.32 0.32
C GLY A 32 5.12 -11.36 -1.17
N THR A 33 5.14 -12.53 -1.75
CA THR A 33 4.74 -12.72 -3.14
C THR A 33 3.24 -12.91 -3.28
N GLY A 34 2.52 -13.00 -2.17
CA GLY A 34 1.10 -13.26 -2.16
C GLY A 34 0.27 -12.04 -2.51
N ASN A 35 -0.95 -12.32 -2.93
CA ASN A 35 -1.97 -11.32 -3.20
C ASN A 35 -2.66 -10.99 -1.87
N ILE A 36 -2.81 -9.71 -1.56
CA ILE A 36 -3.54 -9.30 -0.35
C ILE A 36 -5.04 -9.53 -0.59
N PRO A 37 -5.71 -10.32 0.26
CA PRO A 37 -7.17 -10.46 0.13
C PRO A 37 -7.88 -9.11 0.29
N VAL A 38 -8.94 -8.89 -0.49
CA VAL A 38 -9.70 -7.65 -0.42
C VAL A 38 -10.20 -7.38 1.01
N LYS A 39 -10.66 -8.41 1.70
CA LYS A 39 -11.14 -8.28 3.07
C LYS A 39 -10.05 -7.79 4.03
N ASP A 40 -8.81 -8.21 3.83
CA ASP A 40 -7.69 -7.78 4.66
C ASP A 40 -7.32 -6.33 4.36
N ALA A 41 -7.28 -5.95 3.09
CA ALA A 41 -7.07 -4.56 2.70
C ALA A 41 -8.15 -3.64 3.28
N ALA A 42 -9.40 -4.07 3.20
CA ALA A 42 -10.53 -3.33 3.76
C ALA A 42 -10.39 -3.14 5.26
N ARG A 43 -10.04 -4.21 5.97
CA ARG A 43 -9.84 -4.15 7.42
C ARG A 43 -8.71 -3.20 7.80
N ILE A 44 -7.58 -3.30 7.12
CA ILE A 44 -6.41 -2.46 7.39
C ILE A 44 -6.72 -1.00 7.12
N MET A 45 -7.42 -0.70 6.03
CA MET A 45 -7.74 0.66 5.65
C MET A 45 -8.98 1.22 6.35
N GLY A 46 -9.71 0.38 7.08
CA GLY A 46 -10.94 0.80 7.75
C GLY A 46 -12.07 1.12 6.77
N LYS A 47 -12.13 0.40 5.67
CA LYS A 47 -13.11 0.60 4.60
C LYS A 47 -13.86 -0.68 4.33
N SER A 48 -14.94 -0.59 3.55
CA SER A 48 -15.68 -1.78 3.13
C SER A 48 -14.97 -2.48 1.97
N PRO A 49 -15.18 -3.79 1.81
CA PRO A 49 -14.65 -4.49 0.63
C PRO A 49 -15.13 -3.87 -0.69
N GLN A 50 -16.38 -3.41 -0.74
CA GLN A 50 -16.92 -2.76 -1.94
C GLN A 50 -16.17 -1.47 -2.28
N TRP A 51 -15.80 -0.70 -1.27
CA TRP A 51 -15.00 0.50 -1.46
C TRP A 51 -13.63 0.19 -2.07
N ILE A 52 -12.98 -0.87 -1.58
CA ILE A 52 -11.68 -1.33 -2.10
C ILE A 52 -11.85 -1.77 -3.57
N GLN A 53 -12.85 -2.58 -3.84
CA GLN A 53 -13.12 -3.10 -5.19
C GLN A 53 -13.37 -1.96 -6.17
N ALA A 54 -14.23 -1.02 -5.80
CA ALA A 54 -14.53 0.14 -6.64
C ALA A 54 -13.29 0.98 -6.90
N GLY A 55 -12.48 1.21 -5.88
CA GLY A 55 -11.28 2.00 -6.01
C GLY A 55 -10.23 1.39 -6.94
N ILE A 56 -10.11 0.07 -6.88
CA ILE A 56 -9.19 -0.67 -7.76
C ILE A 56 -9.68 -0.59 -9.21
N ILE A 57 -10.96 -0.84 -9.44
CA ILE A 57 -11.53 -0.84 -10.78
C ILE A 57 -11.50 0.55 -11.39
N CYS A 58 -11.91 1.57 -10.65
CA CYS A 58 -11.95 2.94 -11.16
C CYS A 58 -10.59 3.62 -11.18
N GLY A 59 -9.57 3.01 -10.56
CA GLY A 59 -8.19 3.50 -10.63
C GLY A 59 -7.82 4.57 -9.63
N TRP A 60 -8.74 4.98 -8.74
CA TRP A 60 -8.39 5.97 -7.72
C TRP A 60 -7.74 5.37 -6.48
N LEU A 61 -7.71 4.04 -6.38
CA LEU A 61 -7.01 3.31 -5.33
C LEU A 61 -5.93 2.44 -5.98
N PRO A 62 -4.71 2.98 -6.21
CA PRO A 62 -3.70 2.30 -7.00
C PRO A 62 -2.92 1.26 -6.18
N ILE A 63 -3.59 0.24 -5.69
CA ILE A 63 -2.97 -0.83 -4.90
C ILE A 63 -2.95 -2.17 -5.66
N GLY A 64 -3.55 -2.21 -6.85
CA GLY A 64 -3.61 -3.43 -7.62
C GLY A 64 -4.47 -3.25 -8.85
N TYR A 65 -5.01 -4.36 -9.32
CA TYR A 65 -5.88 -4.34 -10.50
C TYR A 65 -6.95 -5.43 -10.39
N ALA A 66 -7.99 -5.29 -11.21
CA ALA A 66 -9.06 -6.27 -11.29
C ALA A 66 -9.09 -6.85 -12.70
N THR A 67 -9.39 -8.14 -12.81
CA THR A 67 -9.50 -8.83 -14.09
C THR A 67 -10.79 -9.64 -14.13
N LEU A 68 -11.33 -9.75 -15.32
CA LEU A 68 -12.47 -10.61 -15.62
C LEU A 68 -12.10 -11.43 -16.86
N ASP A 69 -12.06 -12.74 -16.69
CA ASP A 69 -11.62 -13.66 -17.74
C ASP A 69 -10.26 -13.29 -18.34
N GLY A 70 -9.33 -12.86 -17.48
CA GLY A 70 -7.98 -12.49 -17.87
C GLY A 70 -7.82 -11.10 -18.47
N LYS A 71 -8.91 -10.33 -18.57
CA LYS A 71 -8.87 -8.97 -19.12
C LYS A 71 -9.04 -7.94 -18.00
N LEU A 72 -8.29 -6.84 -18.09
CA LEU A 72 -8.39 -5.77 -17.12
C LEU A 72 -9.77 -5.13 -17.12
N VAL A 73 -10.33 -4.95 -15.93
CA VAL A 73 -11.58 -4.24 -15.72
C VAL A 73 -11.24 -2.82 -15.30
N LYS A 74 -11.68 -1.84 -16.08
CA LYS A 74 -11.36 -0.42 -15.84
C LYS A 74 -12.56 0.44 -15.46
N SER A 75 -13.76 -0.11 -15.53
CA SER A 75 -14.99 0.63 -15.27
C SER A 75 -16.00 -0.27 -14.60
N LEU A 76 -16.77 0.31 -13.68
CA LEU A 76 -17.86 -0.42 -13.04
C LEU A 76 -18.93 -0.83 -14.02
N ASP A 77 -19.05 -0.11 -15.15
CA ASP A 77 -20.01 -0.44 -16.19
C ASP A 77 -19.69 -1.77 -16.89
N GLU A 78 -18.44 -2.20 -16.84
CA GLU A 78 -18.02 -3.48 -17.41
C GLU A 78 -18.47 -4.66 -16.57
N ILE A 79 -18.96 -4.39 -15.35
CA ILE A 79 -19.35 -5.43 -14.41
C ILE A 79 -20.86 -5.61 -14.46
N LYS A 80 -21.29 -6.74 -15.00
CA LYS A 80 -22.71 -7.11 -14.98
C LYS A 80 -23.07 -7.84 -13.70
N SER A 81 -22.09 -8.48 -13.07
CA SER A 81 -22.22 -9.13 -11.77
C SER A 81 -20.84 -9.19 -11.14
N ASN A 82 -20.78 -9.27 -9.81
CA ASN A 82 -19.50 -9.37 -9.09
C ASN A 82 -18.87 -10.77 -9.18
N ARG A 83 -19.47 -11.65 -9.94
CA ARG A 83 -18.96 -13.01 -10.10
C ARG A 83 -17.85 -13.07 -11.13
N GLY A 84 -16.78 -13.78 -10.80
CA GLY A 84 -15.68 -14.03 -11.70
C GLY A 84 -14.66 -12.93 -11.80
N ILE A 85 -14.80 -11.87 -11.00
CA ILE A 85 -13.80 -10.81 -10.97
C ILE A 85 -12.71 -11.17 -9.97
N ASP A 86 -11.49 -11.19 -10.46
CA ASP A 86 -10.31 -11.41 -9.63
C ASP A 86 -9.67 -10.08 -9.30
N TYR A 87 -9.43 -9.84 -8.02
CA TYR A 87 -8.74 -8.64 -7.54
C TYR A 87 -7.34 -9.05 -7.12
N THR A 88 -6.35 -8.40 -7.72
CA THR A 88 -4.95 -8.59 -7.38
C THR A 88 -4.44 -7.35 -6.67
N ILE A 89 -4.17 -7.47 -5.39
CA ILE A 89 -3.63 -6.38 -4.58
C ILE A 89 -2.16 -6.69 -4.30
N ILE A 90 -1.30 -5.82 -4.80
CA ILE A 90 0.14 -6.02 -4.76
C ILE A 90 0.70 -5.41 -3.47
N PRO A 91 1.39 -6.21 -2.61
CA PRO A 91 1.87 -5.72 -1.32
C PRO A 91 2.73 -4.46 -1.42
N LYS A 92 3.58 -4.35 -2.42
CA LYS A 92 4.41 -3.16 -2.62
C LYS A 92 3.56 -1.93 -2.91
N MET A 93 2.58 -2.05 -3.79
CA MET A 93 1.67 -0.95 -4.13
C MET A 93 0.82 -0.55 -2.93
N PHE A 94 0.36 -1.54 -2.18
CA PHE A 94 -0.40 -1.32 -0.96
C PHE A 94 0.42 -0.52 0.05
N TRP A 95 1.69 -0.88 0.22
CA TRP A 95 2.62 -0.16 1.09
C TRP A 95 2.84 1.28 0.60
N GLN A 96 2.98 1.48 -0.71
CA GLN A 96 3.18 2.81 -1.28
C GLN A 96 2.01 3.74 -1.00
N VAL A 97 0.80 3.21 -0.94
CA VAL A 97 -0.41 4.00 -0.70
C VAL A 97 -0.69 4.17 0.80
N THR A 98 -0.54 3.09 1.57
CA THR A 98 -0.98 3.07 2.98
C THR A 98 0.16 3.18 3.97
N GLY A 99 1.38 2.88 3.56
CA GLY A 99 2.52 2.75 4.48
C GLY A 99 2.52 1.45 5.27
N TYR A 100 1.55 0.58 5.05
CA TYR A 100 1.42 -0.69 5.76
C TYR A 100 2.14 -1.80 5.00
N ILE A 101 3.00 -2.55 5.71
CA ILE A 101 3.69 -3.71 5.15
C ILE A 101 2.85 -4.95 5.46
N TRP A 102 2.17 -5.44 4.45
CA TRP A 102 1.38 -6.66 4.60
C TRP A 102 2.28 -7.88 4.46
N LYS A 103 2.14 -8.81 5.37
CA LYS A 103 2.84 -10.08 5.31
C LYS A 103 1.83 -11.21 5.37
N GLU A 104 2.04 -12.21 4.54
CA GLU A 104 1.22 -13.41 4.59
C GLU A 104 1.31 -14.02 5.98
N LYS A 105 0.16 -14.45 6.49
CA LYS A 105 0.15 -15.17 7.75
C LYS A 105 0.86 -16.51 7.55
N ASN A 106 1.84 -16.77 8.38
CA ASN A 106 2.46 -18.08 8.41
C ASN A 106 1.42 -19.12 8.83
N LYS A 107 1.34 -20.13 8.03
CA LYS A 107 0.42 -21.23 8.31
C LYS A 107 0.96 -22.14 9.42
#